data_8dfc8e6c4033c20dbe16dcc66f4a94bd
#
_entry.id   8dfc8e6c4033c20dbe16dcc66f4a94bd
#
_cell.length_a   1.000
_cell.length_b   1.000
_cell.length_c   1.000
_cell.angle_alpha   90.00
_cell.angle_beta   90.00
_cell.angle_gamma   90.00
#
_symmetry.space_group_name_H-M   'P 1'
#
loop_
_entity.id
_entity.type
_entity.pdbx_description
1 polymer ?
#
loop_
_entity_poly.entity_id
_entity_poly.type
_entity_poly.pdbx_seq_one_letter_code
_entity_poly.pdbx_strand_id
1 'polypeptide(L)'
;MIVLDTSIFVDYLFEKNEKRKEIARKMLEQLEGKEVAVPKVFLIELISIGRRLGFKIKKEDVLEFYSELTFVGEEEIIEILFDVAETVHPRAIDAYFIATAKLTNSILITNDRIMAENAKEYGIEAYYLVEEFDKAIERISKL
;
A
#
# COMPACT_ATOMS: atom_id res chain seq x y z
N MET A 1 6.80 1.94 11.40
CA MET A 1 6.09 0.99 10.53
C MET A 1 5.69 1.67 9.23
N ILE A 2 5.56 0.92 8.17
CA ILE A 2 5.28 1.43 6.84
C ILE A 2 4.04 0.71 6.29
N VAL A 3 3.13 1.45 5.67
CA VAL A 3 2.01 0.84 4.94
C VAL A 3 2.28 0.96 3.45
N LEU A 4 2.20 -0.16 2.74
CA LEU A 4 2.31 -0.21 1.28
C LEU A 4 0.94 -0.40 0.67
N ASP A 5 0.60 0.46 -0.27
CA ASP A 5 -0.59 0.27 -1.09
C ASP A 5 -0.37 -0.87 -2.10
N THR A 6 -1.45 -1.54 -2.46
CA THR A 6 -1.43 -2.64 -3.44
C THR A 6 -0.77 -2.24 -4.76
N SER A 7 -0.87 -0.97 -5.15
CA SER A 7 -0.28 -0.47 -6.40
C SER A 7 1.22 -0.73 -6.52
N ILE A 8 1.96 -0.73 -5.40
CA ILE A 8 3.40 -1.02 -5.42
C ILE A 8 3.65 -2.47 -5.84
N PHE A 9 2.88 -3.40 -5.29
CA PHE A 9 2.99 -4.82 -5.64
C PHE A 9 2.52 -5.09 -7.07
N VAL A 10 1.47 -4.40 -7.51
CA VAL A 10 0.97 -4.49 -8.89
C VAL A 10 2.05 -4.04 -9.88
N ASP A 11 2.70 -2.92 -9.61
CA ASP A 11 3.77 -2.42 -10.46
C ASP A 11 4.96 -3.37 -10.49
N TYR A 12 5.31 -3.96 -9.36
CA TYR A 12 6.40 -4.94 -9.30
C TYR A 12 6.08 -6.23 -10.07
N LEU A 13 4.88 -6.77 -9.87
CA LEU A 13 4.52 -8.09 -10.39
C LEU A 13 3.97 -8.07 -11.82
N PHE A 14 3.21 -7.04 -12.19
CA PHE A 14 2.37 -7.05 -13.38
C PHE A 14 2.64 -5.92 -14.36
N GLU A 15 3.37 -4.88 -13.98
CA GLU A 15 3.58 -3.71 -14.84
C GLU A 15 4.50 -4.04 -16.01
N LYS A 16 4.14 -3.57 -17.20
CA LYS A 16 4.93 -3.74 -18.43
C LYS A 16 5.92 -2.60 -18.65
N ASN A 17 5.66 -1.42 -18.06
CA ASN A 17 6.57 -0.29 -18.14
C ASN A 17 7.79 -0.57 -17.25
N GLU A 18 8.95 -0.73 -17.84
CA GLU A 18 10.18 -1.12 -17.15
C GLU A 18 10.62 -0.11 -16.09
N LYS A 19 10.45 1.19 -16.37
CA LYS A 19 10.82 2.25 -15.42
C LYS A 19 9.97 2.18 -14.16
N ARG A 20 8.66 2.02 -14.32
CA ARG A 20 7.71 1.94 -13.21
C ARG A 20 7.93 0.67 -12.39
N LYS A 21 8.17 -0.43 -13.06
CA LYS A 21 8.49 -1.72 -12.42
C LYS A 21 9.78 -1.63 -11.62
N GLU A 22 10.81 -0.97 -12.16
CA GLU A 22 12.10 -0.80 -11.51
C GLU A 22 11.98 0.06 -10.23
N ILE A 23 11.18 1.12 -10.27
CA ILE A 23 10.91 1.96 -9.10
C ILE A 23 10.28 1.12 -7.98
N ALA A 24 9.28 0.30 -8.31
CA ALA A 24 8.63 -0.58 -7.35
C ALA A 24 9.61 -1.60 -6.77
N ARG A 25 10.45 -2.21 -7.63
CA ARG A 25 11.46 -3.18 -7.19
C ARG A 25 12.45 -2.55 -6.20
N LYS A 26 12.96 -1.37 -6.52
CA LYS A 26 13.90 -0.66 -5.64
C LYS A 26 13.26 -0.32 -4.30
N MET A 27 12.00 0.08 -4.30
CA MET A 27 11.29 0.36 -3.06
C MET A 27 11.17 -0.88 -2.20
N LEU A 28 10.76 -2.01 -2.77
CA LEU A 28 10.63 -3.26 -2.03
C LEU A 28 11.97 -3.72 -1.43
N GLU A 29 13.07 -3.53 -2.16
CA GLU A 29 14.41 -3.83 -1.63
C GLU A 29 14.74 -2.95 -0.43
N GLN A 30 14.37 -1.67 -0.45
CA GLN A 30 14.62 -0.75 0.68
C GLN A 30 13.81 -1.12 1.92
N LEU A 31 12.73 -1.87 1.76
CA LEU A 31 11.88 -2.29 2.86
C LEU A 31 12.31 -3.60 3.51
N GLU A 32 13.31 -4.26 2.98
CA GLU A 32 13.83 -5.50 3.56
C GLU A 32 14.24 -5.27 5.01
N GLY A 33 13.74 -6.13 5.90
CA GLY A 33 14.01 -6.00 7.34
C GLY A 33 13.20 -4.95 8.08
N LYS A 34 12.31 -4.23 7.40
CA LYS A 34 11.43 -3.24 8.02
C LYS A 34 10.02 -3.79 8.20
N GLU A 35 9.32 -3.30 9.22
CA GLU A 35 7.93 -3.70 9.44
C GLU A 35 7.00 -3.01 8.44
N VAL A 36 6.29 -3.84 7.68
CA VAL A 36 5.31 -3.39 6.69
C VAL A 36 3.94 -3.92 7.07
N ALA A 37 2.97 -3.03 7.17
CA ALA A 37 1.58 -3.37 7.46
C ALA A 37 0.69 -3.16 6.24
N VAL A 38 -0.31 -4.01 6.09
CA VAL A 38 -1.34 -3.89 5.05
C VAL A 38 -2.68 -4.32 5.65
N PRO A 39 -3.81 -3.78 5.18
CA PRO A 39 -5.11 -4.32 5.56
C PRO A 39 -5.30 -5.68 4.90
N LYS A 40 -6.08 -6.56 5.52
CA LYS A 40 -6.34 -7.91 4.97
C LYS A 40 -6.94 -7.88 3.57
N VAL A 41 -7.68 -6.84 3.23
CA VAL A 41 -8.27 -6.67 1.90
C VAL A 41 -7.22 -6.61 0.79
N PHE A 42 -5.98 -6.27 1.11
CA PHE A 42 -4.85 -6.28 0.19
C PHE A 42 -4.75 -7.60 -0.59
N LEU A 43 -4.95 -8.74 0.10
CA LEU A 43 -4.85 -10.06 -0.54
C LEU A 43 -5.90 -10.24 -1.63
N ILE A 44 -7.12 -9.82 -1.34
CA ILE A 44 -8.23 -9.91 -2.30
C ILE A 44 -8.01 -8.97 -3.48
N GLU A 45 -7.58 -7.74 -3.19
CA GLU A 45 -7.32 -6.74 -4.22
C GLU A 45 -6.20 -7.18 -5.17
N LEU A 46 -5.12 -7.71 -4.62
CA LEU A 46 -3.98 -8.16 -5.44
C LEU A 46 -4.38 -9.29 -6.40
N ILE A 47 -5.13 -10.28 -5.91
CA ILE A 47 -5.63 -11.36 -6.75
C ILE A 47 -6.56 -10.82 -7.84
N SER A 48 -7.51 -9.95 -7.46
CA SER A 48 -8.49 -9.39 -8.40
C SER A 48 -7.81 -8.59 -9.51
N ILE A 49 -6.86 -7.73 -9.15
CA ILE A 49 -6.13 -6.92 -10.14
C ILE A 49 -5.30 -7.83 -11.05
N GLY A 50 -4.56 -8.79 -10.48
CA GLY A 50 -3.76 -9.71 -11.27
C GLY A 50 -4.59 -10.46 -12.30
N ARG A 51 -5.77 -10.98 -11.89
CA ARG A 51 -6.69 -11.69 -12.78
C ARG A 51 -7.24 -10.80 -13.88
N ARG A 52 -7.62 -9.55 -13.56
CA ARG A 52 -8.09 -8.60 -14.57
C ARG A 52 -7.03 -8.27 -15.61
N LEU A 53 -5.75 -8.30 -15.21
CA LEU A 53 -4.63 -8.06 -16.12
C LEU A 53 -4.21 -9.31 -16.90
N GLY A 54 -4.89 -10.45 -16.70
CA GLY A 54 -4.65 -11.69 -17.44
C GLY A 54 -3.62 -12.63 -16.81
N PHE A 55 -3.17 -12.35 -15.59
CA PHE A 55 -2.23 -13.22 -14.88
C PHE A 55 -2.99 -14.33 -14.12
N LYS A 56 -2.41 -15.52 -14.06
CA LYS A 56 -3.00 -16.67 -13.35
C LYS A 56 -2.56 -16.71 -11.88
N ILE A 57 -2.73 -15.59 -11.20
CA ILE A 57 -2.39 -15.48 -9.78
C ILE A 57 -3.42 -16.26 -8.93
N LYS A 58 -2.95 -16.99 -7.94
CA LYS A 58 -3.77 -17.81 -7.04
C LYS A 58 -3.60 -17.37 -5.60
N LYS A 59 -4.51 -17.80 -4.74
CA LYS A 59 -4.44 -17.55 -3.30
C LYS A 59 -3.07 -17.95 -2.72
N GLU A 60 -2.55 -19.10 -3.14
CA GLU A 60 -1.26 -19.63 -2.67
C GLU A 60 -0.11 -18.67 -2.96
N ASP A 61 -0.14 -18.00 -4.12
CA ASP A 61 0.90 -17.05 -4.52
C ASP A 61 0.96 -15.85 -3.59
N VAL A 62 -0.21 -15.32 -3.16
CA VAL A 62 -0.25 -14.16 -2.28
C VAL A 62 -0.01 -14.52 -0.83
N LEU A 63 -0.31 -15.76 -0.41
CA LEU A 63 -0.05 -16.20 0.95
C LEU A 63 1.45 -16.33 1.26
N GLU A 64 2.31 -16.36 0.24
CA GLU A 64 3.76 -16.32 0.43
C GLU A 64 4.20 -15.03 1.14
N PHE A 65 3.45 -13.93 1.00
CA PHE A 65 3.75 -12.69 1.69
C PHE A 65 3.33 -12.69 3.16
N TYR A 66 2.58 -13.69 3.59
CA TYR A 66 1.92 -13.68 4.90
C TYR A 66 2.91 -13.58 6.07
N SER A 67 4.07 -14.23 5.95
CA SER A 67 5.09 -14.21 7.01
C SER A 67 5.91 -12.91 7.04
N GLU A 68 5.87 -12.12 5.98
CA GLU A 68 6.68 -10.91 5.83
C GLU A 68 5.91 -9.63 6.12
N LEU A 69 4.57 -9.72 6.18
CA LEU A 69 3.70 -8.56 6.35
C LEU A 69 2.89 -8.67 7.65
N THR A 70 2.62 -7.53 8.25
CA THR A 70 1.67 -7.42 9.35
C THR A 70 0.30 -7.12 8.77
N PHE A 71 -0.67 -8.02 9.02
CA PHE A 71 -2.03 -7.86 8.50
C PHE A 71 -2.94 -7.22 9.54
N VAL A 72 -3.67 -6.19 9.13
CA VAL A 72 -4.62 -5.48 9.98
C VAL A 72 -6.03 -5.85 9.54
N GLY A 73 -6.83 -6.35 10.48
CA GLY A 73 -8.21 -6.75 10.22
C GLY A 73 -9.17 -5.57 10.27
N GLU A 74 -10.33 -5.75 9.64
CA GLU A 74 -11.35 -4.70 9.58
C GLU A 74 -11.82 -4.28 10.97
N GLU A 75 -11.95 -5.23 11.91
CA GLU A 75 -12.41 -4.94 13.27
C GLU A 75 -11.49 -3.96 14.00
N GLU A 76 -10.21 -3.96 13.66
CA GLU A 76 -9.21 -3.08 14.28
C GLU A 76 -9.33 -1.64 13.79
N ILE A 77 -9.85 -1.44 12.57
CA ILE A 77 -9.86 -0.13 11.92
C ILE A 77 -11.26 0.41 11.60
N ILE A 78 -12.32 -0.30 12.00
CA ILE A 78 -13.69 0.06 11.57
C ILE A 78 -14.09 1.49 11.97
N GLU A 79 -13.74 1.94 13.17
CA GLU A 79 -14.07 3.30 13.60
C GLU A 79 -13.29 4.35 12.79
N ILE A 80 -12.03 4.05 12.48
CA ILE A 80 -11.21 4.94 11.65
C ILE A 80 -11.75 4.96 10.22
N LEU A 81 -12.21 3.81 9.69
CA LEU A 81 -12.81 3.74 8.36
C LEU A 81 -14.00 4.68 8.21
N PHE A 82 -14.89 4.73 9.20
CA PHE A 82 -16.01 5.67 9.19
C PHE A 82 -15.52 7.11 9.14
N ASP A 83 -14.54 7.44 9.96
CA ASP A 83 -13.99 8.80 9.99
C ASP A 83 -13.32 9.19 8.67
N VAL A 84 -12.54 8.29 8.08
CA VAL A 84 -11.92 8.52 6.77
C VAL A 84 -12.98 8.74 5.70
N ALA A 85 -14.01 7.89 5.67
CA ALA A 85 -15.09 7.99 4.70
C ALA A 85 -15.83 9.32 4.81
N GLU A 86 -16.12 9.76 6.03
CA GLU A 86 -16.84 11.01 6.28
C GLU A 86 -15.98 12.25 6.01
N THR A 87 -14.66 12.16 6.16
CA THR A 87 -13.75 13.32 6.10
C THR A 87 -13.18 13.53 4.70
N VAL A 88 -12.76 12.48 4.03
CA VAL A 88 -11.99 12.58 2.76
C VAL A 88 -12.72 11.99 1.57
N HIS A 89 -13.71 11.15 1.80
CA HIS A 89 -14.57 10.53 0.78
C HIS A 89 -13.79 9.73 -0.28
N PRO A 90 -12.81 8.88 0.10
CA PRO A 90 -12.04 8.11 -0.88
C PRO A 90 -12.84 6.91 -1.36
N ARG A 91 -12.32 6.19 -2.36
CA ARG A 91 -12.85 4.87 -2.69
C ARG A 91 -12.73 3.95 -1.47
N ALA A 92 -13.65 3.01 -1.32
CA ALA A 92 -13.71 2.15 -0.14
C ALA A 92 -12.39 1.44 0.16
N ILE A 93 -11.75 0.84 -0.86
CA ILE A 93 -10.46 0.14 -0.70
C ILE A 93 -9.37 1.11 -0.21
N ASP A 94 -9.32 2.32 -0.76
CA ASP A 94 -8.34 3.34 -0.35
C ASP A 94 -8.49 3.68 1.12
N ALA A 95 -9.74 3.73 1.61
CA ALA A 95 -10.01 4.01 3.02
C ALA A 95 -9.34 2.97 3.95
N TYR A 96 -9.29 1.70 3.55
CA TYR A 96 -8.65 0.64 4.34
C TYR A 96 -7.15 0.92 4.53
N PHE A 97 -6.45 1.35 3.48
CA PHE A 97 -5.01 1.65 3.58
C PHE A 97 -4.77 2.90 4.43
N ILE A 98 -5.58 3.93 4.25
CA ILE A 98 -5.47 5.16 5.04
C ILE A 98 -5.73 4.88 6.52
N ALA A 99 -6.77 4.11 6.81
CA ALA A 99 -7.12 3.73 8.18
C ALA A 99 -6.02 2.86 8.82
N THR A 100 -5.44 1.93 8.06
CA THR A 100 -4.33 1.11 8.54
C THR A 100 -3.12 1.98 8.89
N ALA A 101 -2.78 2.95 8.05
CA ALA A 101 -1.70 3.88 8.33
C ALA A 101 -1.96 4.71 9.58
N LYS A 102 -3.20 5.13 9.78
CA LYS A 102 -3.59 5.88 10.99
C LYS A 102 -3.45 5.04 12.24
N LEU A 103 -3.99 3.82 12.23
CA LEU A 103 -3.95 2.92 13.38
C LEU A 103 -2.50 2.60 13.79
N THR A 104 -1.64 2.32 12.82
CA THR A 104 -0.26 1.90 13.07
C THR A 104 0.72 3.06 13.17
N ASN A 105 0.24 4.28 13.03
CA ASN A 105 1.07 5.49 13.01
C ASN A 105 2.20 5.38 11.98
N SER A 106 1.85 4.96 10.78
CA SER A 106 2.78 4.64 9.70
C SER A 106 2.79 5.71 8.62
N ILE A 107 3.88 5.75 7.86
CA ILE A 107 3.86 6.43 6.56
C ILE A 107 3.19 5.51 5.55
N LEU A 108 2.61 6.09 4.49
CA LEU A 108 1.94 5.36 3.41
C LEU A 108 2.70 5.57 2.10
N ILE A 109 3.07 4.49 1.45
CA ILE A 109 3.75 4.51 0.14
C ILE A 109 2.78 3.97 -0.92
N THR A 110 2.58 4.72 -1.98
CA THR A 110 1.64 4.34 -3.05
C THR A 110 2.13 4.81 -4.42
N ASN A 111 1.69 4.13 -5.48
CA ASN A 111 1.84 4.58 -6.86
C ASN A 111 0.52 5.08 -7.45
N ASP A 112 -0.47 5.32 -6.61
CA ASP A 112 -1.75 5.93 -6.99
C ASP A 112 -1.77 7.37 -6.47
N ARG A 113 -1.77 8.34 -7.40
CA ARG A 113 -1.76 9.78 -7.04
C ARG A 113 -2.96 10.15 -6.16
N ILE A 114 -4.15 9.65 -6.50
CA ILE A 114 -5.38 10.00 -5.77
C ILE A 114 -5.32 9.45 -4.34
N MET A 115 -4.80 8.23 -4.17
CA MET A 115 -4.58 7.65 -2.85
C MET A 115 -3.65 8.54 -2.01
N ALA A 116 -2.52 8.98 -2.60
CA ALA A 116 -1.56 9.83 -1.89
C ALA A 116 -2.19 11.15 -1.47
N GLU A 117 -2.94 11.79 -2.36
CA GLU A 117 -3.63 13.04 -2.07
C GLU A 117 -4.66 12.88 -0.95
N ASN A 118 -5.47 11.84 -1.00
CA ASN A 118 -6.48 11.55 0.02
C ASN A 118 -5.83 11.26 1.38
N ALA A 119 -4.74 10.48 1.38
CA ALA A 119 -4.02 10.19 2.61
C ALA A 119 -3.46 11.47 3.26
N LYS A 120 -2.84 12.33 2.46
CA LYS A 120 -2.32 13.62 2.93
C LYS A 120 -3.43 14.51 3.48
N GLU A 121 -4.57 14.56 2.81
CA GLU A 121 -5.74 15.32 3.27
C GLU A 121 -6.24 14.82 4.63
N TYR A 122 -6.19 13.52 4.86
CA TYR A 122 -6.56 12.92 6.15
C TYR A 122 -5.50 13.12 7.24
N GLY A 123 -4.33 13.66 6.88
CA GLY A 123 -3.26 13.91 7.84
C GLY A 123 -2.22 12.79 7.93
N ILE A 124 -2.19 11.86 6.97
CA ILE A 124 -1.20 10.80 6.90
C ILE A 124 0.00 11.29 6.11
N GLU A 125 1.21 11.01 6.61
CA GLU A 125 2.43 11.21 5.82
C GLU A 125 2.44 10.17 4.70
N ALA A 126 2.30 10.62 3.46
CA ALA A 126 2.19 9.73 2.31
C ALA A 126 3.09 10.19 1.18
N TYR A 127 3.56 9.23 0.38
CA TYR A 127 4.44 9.47 -0.75
C TYR A 127 3.89 8.82 -2.00
N TYR A 128 3.72 9.64 -3.05
CA TYR A 128 3.44 9.15 -4.40
C TYR A 128 4.77 8.75 -5.03
N LEU A 129 5.05 7.45 -5.06
CA LEU A 129 6.41 6.95 -5.31
C LEU A 129 6.97 7.36 -6.67
N VAL A 130 6.14 7.40 -7.72
CA VAL A 130 6.59 7.78 -9.07
C VAL A 130 7.22 9.18 -9.09
N GLU A 131 6.70 10.12 -8.30
CA GLU A 131 7.19 11.50 -8.26
C GLU A 131 8.08 11.80 -7.04
N GLU A 132 7.94 11.03 -5.96
CA GLU A 132 8.58 11.34 -4.69
C GLU A 132 9.52 10.22 -4.21
N PHE A 133 10.08 9.46 -5.14
CA PHE A 133 10.93 8.31 -4.81
C PHE A 133 12.08 8.67 -3.85
N ASP A 134 12.86 9.70 -4.17
CA ASP A 134 14.02 10.07 -3.35
C ASP A 134 13.60 10.52 -1.95
N LYS A 135 12.51 11.26 -1.84
CA LYS A 135 11.95 11.68 -0.55
C LYS A 135 11.50 10.50 0.29
N ALA A 136 10.85 9.52 -0.36
CA ALA A 136 10.38 8.31 0.32
C ALA A 136 11.57 7.50 0.85
N ILE A 137 12.60 7.30 0.03
CA ILE A 137 13.80 6.56 0.43
C ILE A 137 14.51 7.26 1.60
N GLU A 138 14.67 8.56 1.53
CA GLU A 138 15.28 9.33 2.62
C GLU A 138 14.51 9.17 3.93
N ARG A 139 13.17 9.25 3.84
CA ARG A 139 12.31 9.10 5.02
C ARG A 139 12.39 7.70 5.63
N ILE A 140 12.39 6.67 4.79
CA ILE A 140 12.48 5.27 5.22
C ILE A 140 13.82 5.01 5.90
N SER A 141 14.89 5.59 5.41
CA SER A 141 16.23 5.42 6.01
C SER A 141 16.31 5.91 7.45
N LYS A 142 15.39 6.77 7.86
CA LYS A 142 15.33 7.34 9.21
C LYS A 142 14.37 6.60 10.16
N LEU A 143 13.72 5.56 9.68
CA LEU A 143 12.78 4.77 10.49
C LEU A 143 13.45 3.68 11.34
#